data_33d387011f8a7170f06ef311bd7e8535
#
_entry.id   33d387011f8a7170f06ef311bd7e8535
#
_cell.length_a   1.000
_cell.length_b   1.000
_cell.length_c   1.000
_cell.angle_alpha   90.00
_cell.angle_beta   90.00
_cell.angle_gamma   90.00
#
_symmetry.space_group_name_H-M   'P 1'
#
loop_
_entity.id
_entity.type
_entity.pdbx_description
1 polymer ?
#
loop_
_entity_poly.entity_id
_entity_poly.type
_entity_poly.pdbx_seq_one_letter_code
_entity_poly.pdbx_strand_id
1 'polypeptide(L)'
;MPHFEPFSALRYTNAQTDLFALSSPPYDVLSADDRAHYGEQSPWNIVHVDCPLDADGPDRYQKAATDIQDWISSKVLTQDPTPSYTLYRMSFRDSTGKDRHTVGVIGALEVVDVGAGGVLPHEQTTPKAKTDRLDLTRATQCNLSPVWGLSLCGGLTQVLLAPGEFMGEMTDEDGVVHRVERVTDSVRIDAIRSAIASAPVVIADGHHRYAISRTYRDEMRAANSPLAPTAGLTMTYVAELVEEQLSIAAIHRLVAAVSPSQMEDILSEFYTRVSDSTLSENTLTLMNSEKAICLVRPDGSTTLFTE
;
A
#
# COMPACT_ATOMS: atom_id res chain seq x y z
N MET A 1 16.05 -11.21 -11.21
CA MET A 1 14.73 -10.81 -11.75
C MET A 1 13.69 -11.24 -10.72
N PRO A 2 12.66 -10.44 -10.45
CA PRO A 2 11.69 -10.75 -9.40
C PRO A 2 10.84 -11.98 -9.77
N HIS A 3 10.58 -12.83 -8.75
CA HIS A 3 9.65 -13.92 -8.87
C HIS A 3 8.28 -13.47 -8.36
N PHE A 4 7.23 -13.64 -9.16
CA PHE A 4 5.88 -13.15 -8.87
C PHE A 4 4.86 -14.22 -9.25
N GLU A 5 4.09 -14.72 -8.27
CA GLU A 5 3.22 -15.88 -8.44
C GLU A 5 1.75 -15.56 -8.16
N PRO A 6 0.82 -16.24 -8.84
CA PRO A 6 -0.58 -16.25 -8.42
C PRO A 6 -0.72 -17.03 -7.10
N PHE A 7 -1.76 -16.72 -6.33
CA PHE A 7 -2.06 -17.43 -5.08
C PHE A 7 -3.56 -17.65 -4.89
N SER A 8 -3.92 -18.62 -4.04
CA SER A 8 -5.32 -18.88 -3.65
C SER A 8 -5.73 -17.88 -2.57
N ALA A 9 -6.33 -16.76 -2.98
CA ALA A 9 -6.70 -15.68 -2.10
C ALA A 9 -7.90 -16.03 -1.22
N LEU A 10 -7.93 -15.51 0.01
CA LEU A 10 -9.14 -15.39 0.81
C LEU A 10 -9.94 -14.19 0.32
N ARG A 11 -11.22 -14.38 0.01
CA ARG A 11 -12.12 -13.34 -0.49
C ARG A 11 -13.42 -13.32 0.27
N TYR A 12 -13.99 -12.15 0.43
CA TYR A 12 -15.37 -12.04 0.90
C TYR A 12 -16.34 -12.67 -0.08
N THR A 13 -17.26 -13.49 0.43
CA THR A 13 -18.21 -14.23 -0.40
C THR A 13 -19.23 -13.29 -1.07
N ASN A 14 -19.60 -12.21 -0.40
CA ASN A 14 -20.55 -11.19 -0.86
C ASN A 14 -19.86 -9.86 -1.28
N ALA A 15 -18.57 -9.90 -1.58
CA ALA A 15 -17.80 -8.70 -1.91
C ALA A 15 -18.34 -7.90 -3.10
N GLN A 16 -19.09 -8.55 -3.99
CA GLN A 16 -19.69 -7.88 -5.16
C GLN A 16 -20.76 -6.85 -4.79
N THR A 17 -21.37 -6.97 -3.59
CA THR A 17 -22.46 -6.09 -3.16
C THR A 17 -22.07 -5.15 -2.04
N ASP A 18 -21.09 -5.53 -1.19
CA ASP A 18 -20.82 -4.86 0.08
C ASP A 18 -19.35 -4.42 0.25
N LEU A 19 -18.58 -4.27 -0.84
CA LEU A 19 -17.15 -3.95 -0.76
C LEU A 19 -16.87 -2.69 0.07
N PHE A 20 -17.71 -1.68 -0.01
CA PHE A 20 -17.54 -0.44 0.75
C PHE A 20 -17.62 -0.71 2.26
N ALA A 21 -18.62 -1.45 2.72
CA ALA A 21 -18.80 -1.77 4.13
C ALA A 21 -17.75 -2.76 4.67
N LEU A 22 -17.07 -3.51 3.80
CA LEU A 22 -16.12 -4.56 4.16
C LEU A 22 -14.66 -4.12 4.08
N SER A 23 -14.37 -3.00 3.43
CA SER A 23 -13.01 -2.47 3.23
C SER A 23 -12.72 -1.23 4.08
N SER A 24 -11.45 -0.89 4.16
CA SER A 24 -10.96 0.34 4.78
C SER A 24 -9.73 0.85 4.04
N PRO A 25 -9.35 2.12 4.21
CA PRO A 25 -8.03 2.61 3.82
C PRO A 25 -6.90 1.81 4.51
N PRO A 26 -5.65 1.94 4.05
CA PRO A 26 -4.51 1.31 4.68
C PRO A 26 -4.39 1.66 6.17
N TYR A 27 -3.99 0.69 6.99
CA TYR A 27 -3.92 0.82 8.45
C TYR A 27 -3.08 2.01 8.96
N ASP A 28 -2.09 2.43 8.19
CA ASP A 28 -1.11 3.46 8.55
C ASP A 28 -1.60 4.90 8.29
N VAL A 29 -2.75 5.06 7.61
CA VAL A 29 -3.41 6.36 7.41
C VAL A 29 -4.65 6.53 8.30
N LEU A 30 -5.11 5.48 8.99
CA LEU A 30 -6.31 5.53 9.83
C LEU A 30 -6.02 6.18 11.18
N SER A 31 -6.81 7.20 11.53
CA SER A 31 -6.93 7.68 12.91
C SER A 31 -7.78 6.70 13.75
N ALA A 32 -7.82 6.92 15.07
CA ALA A 32 -8.69 6.14 15.96
C ALA A 32 -10.18 6.33 15.61
N ASP A 33 -10.57 7.54 15.21
CA ASP A 33 -11.95 7.86 14.82
C ASP A 33 -12.31 7.18 13.48
N ASP A 34 -11.41 7.21 12.48
CA ASP A 34 -11.59 6.51 11.21
C ASP A 34 -11.73 5.00 11.43
N ARG A 35 -10.86 4.43 12.28
CA ARG A 35 -10.93 3.00 12.62
C ARG A 35 -12.28 2.64 13.25
N ALA A 36 -12.83 3.49 14.14
CA ALA A 36 -14.14 3.29 14.73
C ALA A 36 -15.24 3.38 13.67
N HIS A 37 -15.19 4.43 12.82
CA HIS A 37 -16.13 4.64 11.73
C HIS A 37 -16.24 3.42 10.80
N TYR A 38 -15.10 2.91 10.29
CA TYR A 38 -15.11 1.73 9.42
C TYR A 38 -15.55 0.45 10.17
N GLY A 39 -15.20 0.32 11.44
CA GLY A 39 -15.62 -0.81 12.27
C GLY A 39 -17.13 -0.87 12.52
N GLU A 40 -17.82 0.27 12.56
CA GLU A 40 -19.27 0.37 12.72
C GLU A 40 -20.04 0.01 11.44
N GLN A 41 -19.43 0.13 10.26
CA GLN A 41 -20.07 -0.17 8.98
C GLN A 41 -20.45 -1.64 8.85
N SER A 42 -19.59 -2.55 9.34
CA SER A 42 -19.84 -3.99 9.30
C SER A 42 -19.04 -4.73 10.36
N PRO A 43 -19.61 -5.76 11.01
CA PRO A 43 -18.85 -6.65 11.90
C PRO A 43 -17.76 -7.46 11.16
N TRP A 44 -17.80 -7.45 9.84
CA TRP A 44 -16.83 -8.12 8.96
C TRP A 44 -15.93 -7.15 8.20
N ASN A 45 -15.95 -5.85 8.55
CA ASN A 45 -15.00 -4.90 7.94
C ASN A 45 -13.57 -5.34 8.27
N ILE A 46 -12.70 -5.28 7.26
CA ILE A 46 -11.29 -5.72 7.38
C ILE A 46 -10.54 -5.02 8.52
N VAL A 47 -10.97 -3.83 8.91
CA VAL A 47 -10.36 -3.04 9.99
C VAL A 47 -10.32 -3.78 11.32
N HIS A 48 -11.26 -4.70 11.58
CA HIS A 48 -11.29 -5.50 12.81
C HIS A 48 -10.08 -6.42 12.94
N VAL A 49 -9.58 -6.94 11.82
CA VAL A 49 -8.45 -7.87 11.80
C VAL A 49 -7.14 -7.21 11.36
N ASP A 50 -7.18 -6.16 10.52
CA ASP A 50 -5.98 -5.44 10.10
C ASP A 50 -5.53 -4.38 11.12
N CYS A 51 -6.47 -3.79 11.89
CA CYS A 51 -6.20 -2.79 12.92
C CYS A 51 -6.77 -3.21 14.28
N PRO A 52 -6.27 -4.30 14.91
CA PRO A 52 -6.74 -4.71 16.23
C PRO A 52 -6.46 -3.63 17.28
N LEU A 53 -7.42 -3.40 18.19
CA LEU A 53 -7.35 -2.31 19.15
C LEU A 53 -6.46 -2.66 20.35
N ASP A 54 -5.72 -1.68 20.87
CA ASP A 54 -4.99 -1.81 22.14
C ASP A 54 -5.94 -2.14 23.31
N ALA A 55 -7.19 -1.67 23.25
CA ALA A 55 -8.23 -1.97 24.23
C ALA A 55 -8.60 -3.46 24.28
N ASP A 56 -8.34 -4.24 23.22
CA ASP A 56 -8.51 -5.70 23.20
C ASP A 56 -7.41 -6.43 24.03
N GLY A 57 -6.45 -5.70 24.57
CA GLY A 57 -5.41 -6.23 25.46
C GLY A 57 -4.25 -6.93 24.74
N PRO A 58 -3.44 -7.70 25.49
CA PRO A 58 -2.25 -8.36 24.94
C PRO A 58 -2.58 -9.44 23.89
N ASP A 59 -3.77 -9.99 23.93
CA ASP A 59 -4.22 -11.09 23.06
C ASP A 59 -4.89 -10.58 21.76
N ARG A 60 -4.84 -9.26 21.47
CA ARG A 60 -5.51 -8.64 20.30
C ARG A 60 -5.16 -9.29 18.97
N TYR A 61 -3.92 -9.73 18.80
CA TYR A 61 -3.50 -10.39 17.55
C TYR A 61 -4.04 -11.81 17.45
N GLN A 62 -4.13 -12.53 18.58
CA GLN A 62 -4.74 -13.85 18.61
C GLN A 62 -6.25 -13.77 18.38
N LYS A 63 -6.90 -12.70 18.89
CA LYS A 63 -8.30 -12.41 18.57
C LYS A 63 -8.49 -12.18 17.07
N ALA A 64 -7.67 -11.34 16.42
CA ALA A 64 -7.72 -11.13 14.97
C ALA A 64 -7.55 -12.45 14.19
N ALA A 65 -6.65 -13.34 14.63
CA ALA A 65 -6.49 -14.66 14.03
C ALA A 65 -7.74 -15.53 14.19
N THR A 66 -8.37 -15.49 15.37
CA THR A 66 -9.63 -16.22 15.65
C THR A 66 -10.75 -15.66 14.77
N ASP A 67 -10.90 -14.33 14.68
CA ASP A 67 -11.93 -13.69 13.86
C ASP A 67 -11.79 -14.11 12.37
N ILE A 68 -10.58 -14.18 11.83
CA ILE A 68 -10.34 -14.70 10.46
C ILE A 68 -10.83 -16.15 10.31
N GLN A 69 -10.52 -17.02 11.29
CA GLN A 69 -10.95 -18.42 11.24
C GLN A 69 -12.48 -18.54 11.35
N ASP A 70 -13.11 -17.71 12.17
CA ASP A 70 -14.57 -17.64 12.29
C ASP A 70 -15.22 -17.14 11.02
N TRP A 71 -14.61 -16.16 10.33
CA TRP A 71 -15.08 -15.67 9.04
C TRP A 71 -14.94 -16.73 7.93
N ILE A 72 -13.91 -17.57 7.98
CA ILE A 72 -13.75 -18.70 7.06
C ILE A 72 -14.80 -19.79 7.36
N SER A 73 -14.98 -20.16 8.65
CA SER A 73 -15.89 -21.23 9.06
C SER A 73 -17.37 -20.87 8.78
N SER A 74 -17.72 -19.57 8.96
CA SER A 74 -19.05 -19.02 8.67
C SER A 74 -19.24 -18.64 7.19
N LYS A 75 -18.24 -18.86 6.33
CA LYS A 75 -18.24 -18.55 4.89
C LYS A 75 -18.42 -17.05 4.57
N VAL A 76 -18.05 -16.18 5.49
CA VAL A 76 -17.85 -14.76 5.20
C VAL A 76 -16.63 -14.60 4.29
N LEU A 77 -15.54 -15.32 4.60
CA LEU A 77 -14.38 -15.47 3.73
C LEU A 77 -14.37 -16.87 3.10
N THR A 78 -13.97 -16.94 1.83
CA THR A 78 -13.78 -18.20 1.10
C THR A 78 -12.44 -18.15 0.38
N GLN A 79 -11.69 -19.25 0.44
CA GLN A 79 -10.44 -19.37 -0.31
C GLN A 79 -10.73 -19.71 -1.77
N ASP A 80 -10.02 -19.05 -2.68
CA ASP A 80 -10.06 -19.38 -4.10
C ASP A 80 -9.65 -20.85 -4.34
N PRO A 81 -10.39 -21.61 -5.16
CA PRO A 81 -10.11 -23.04 -5.36
C PRO A 81 -8.80 -23.29 -6.14
N THR A 82 -8.33 -22.31 -6.87
CA THR A 82 -7.10 -22.36 -7.65
C THR A 82 -6.34 -21.04 -7.52
N PRO A 83 -5.00 -21.07 -7.60
CA PRO A 83 -4.20 -19.85 -7.64
C PRO A 83 -4.62 -18.92 -8.79
N SER A 84 -4.73 -17.64 -8.48
CA SER A 84 -5.14 -16.61 -9.43
C SER A 84 -4.37 -15.31 -9.19
N TYR A 85 -4.30 -14.45 -10.20
CA TYR A 85 -3.98 -13.05 -10.00
C TYR A 85 -5.27 -12.25 -9.79
N THR A 86 -5.14 -11.13 -9.08
CA THR A 86 -6.22 -10.15 -8.94
C THR A 86 -5.82 -8.87 -9.64
N LEU A 87 -6.56 -8.46 -10.66
CA LEU A 87 -6.43 -7.12 -11.24
C LEU A 87 -7.15 -6.13 -10.32
N TYR A 88 -6.51 -5.02 -10.05
CA TYR A 88 -7.08 -3.92 -9.30
C TYR A 88 -7.00 -2.66 -10.13
N ARG A 89 -8.17 -2.06 -10.38
CA ARG A 89 -8.32 -0.85 -11.17
C ARG A 89 -8.84 0.27 -10.31
N MET A 90 -8.34 1.48 -10.54
CA MET A 90 -8.88 2.70 -9.96
C MET A 90 -9.22 3.69 -11.06
N SER A 91 -10.34 4.38 -10.88
CA SER A 91 -10.75 5.51 -11.72
C SER A 91 -11.04 6.70 -10.83
N PHE A 92 -10.33 7.80 -11.04
CA PHE A 92 -10.41 8.99 -10.21
C PHE A 92 -10.06 10.24 -11.00
N ARG A 93 -10.37 11.40 -10.43
CA ARG A 93 -9.93 12.70 -10.95
C ARG A 93 -8.77 13.18 -10.09
N ASP A 94 -7.61 13.45 -10.73
CA ASP A 94 -6.43 13.93 -10.01
C ASP A 94 -6.56 15.40 -9.59
N SER A 95 -5.60 15.91 -8.81
CA SER A 95 -5.59 17.29 -8.32
C SER A 95 -5.53 18.37 -9.43
N THR A 96 -5.20 17.99 -10.66
CA THR A 96 -5.22 18.86 -11.83
C THR A 96 -6.57 18.85 -12.56
N GLY A 97 -7.54 18.04 -12.08
CA GLY A 97 -8.85 17.85 -12.70
C GLY A 97 -8.85 16.88 -13.88
N LYS A 98 -7.75 16.16 -14.14
CA LYS A 98 -7.66 15.15 -15.20
C LYS A 98 -8.20 13.81 -14.70
N ASP A 99 -9.02 13.15 -15.52
CA ASP A 99 -9.47 11.78 -15.26
C ASP A 99 -8.31 10.81 -15.42
N ARG A 100 -8.13 9.94 -14.42
CA ARG A 100 -7.10 8.89 -14.36
C ARG A 100 -7.74 7.52 -14.29
N HIS A 101 -7.15 6.56 -15.00
CA HIS A 101 -7.53 5.16 -14.96
C HIS A 101 -6.26 4.34 -14.79
N THR A 102 -6.10 3.74 -13.62
CA THR A 102 -4.92 2.94 -13.31
C THR A 102 -5.27 1.47 -13.22
N VAL A 103 -4.31 0.61 -13.53
CA VAL A 103 -4.43 -0.84 -13.38
C VAL A 103 -3.12 -1.42 -12.87
N GLY A 104 -3.24 -2.30 -11.90
CA GLY A 104 -2.15 -3.14 -11.44
C GLY A 104 -2.66 -4.54 -11.12
N VAL A 105 -1.75 -5.39 -10.71
CA VAL A 105 -2.01 -6.79 -10.41
C VAL A 105 -1.54 -7.13 -9.01
N ILE A 106 -2.40 -7.80 -8.24
CA ILE A 106 -2.06 -8.36 -6.93
C ILE A 106 -1.64 -9.81 -7.11
N GLY A 107 -0.47 -10.15 -6.59
CA GLY A 107 0.13 -11.48 -6.58
C GLY A 107 1.09 -11.64 -5.42
N ALA A 108 1.79 -12.75 -5.38
CA ALA A 108 2.78 -13.10 -4.37
C ALA A 108 4.19 -12.80 -4.90
N LEU A 109 4.80 -11.71 -4.42
CA LEU A 109 6.16 -11.29 -4.77
C LEU A 109 7.17 -11.97 -3.86
N GLU A 110 8.30 -12.41 -4.41
CA GLU A 110 9.39 -12.97 -3.62
C GLU A 110 9.92 -11.98 -2.58
N VAL A 111 10.26 -12.52 -1.41
CA VAL A 111 10.91 -11.78 -0.32
C VAL A 111 12.40 -12.07 -0.37
N VAL A 112 13.19 -11.07 -0.76
CA VAL A 112 14.65 -11.15 -0.92
C VAL A 112 15.37 -10.32 0.14
N ASP A 113 16.66 -10.60 0.31
CA ASP A 113 17.52 -9.78 1.16
C ASP A 113 17.82 -8.44 0.53
N VAL A 114 18.19 -7.46 1.35
CA VAL A 114 18.51 -6.11 0.86
C VAL A 114 19.69 -6.19 -0.12
N GLY A 115 19.47 -5.63 -1.30
CA GLY A 115 20.48 -5.65 -2.38
C GLY A 115 20.53 -6.95 -3.17
N ALA A 116 19.68 -7.92 -2.87
CA ALA A 116 19.55 -9.17 -3.62
C ALA A 116 18.30 -9.16 -4.52
N GLY A 117 18.33 -9.96 -5.57
CA GLY A 117 17.17 -10.17 -6.46
C GLY A 117 16.76 -8.94 -7.26
N GLY A 118 15.49 -8.92 -7.68
CA GLY A 118 14.90 -7.87 -8.51
C GLY A 118 13.92 -6.95 -7.76
N VAL A 119 13.93 -6.92 -6.41
CA VAL A 119 13.06 -6.06 -5.60
C VAL A 119 13.89 -4.95 -4.98
N LEU A 120 13.56 -3.70 -5.28
CA LEU A 120 14.36 -2.52 -4.96
C LEU A 120 13.64 -1.63 -3.93
N PRO A 121 14.02 -1.66 -2.65
CA PRO A 121 13.54 -0.69 -1.66
C PRO A 121 14.29 0.65 -1.84
N HIS A 122 13.62 1.78 -1.52
CA HIS A 122 14.25 3.11 -1.53
C HIS A 122 14.14 3.83 -0.17
N GLU A 123 13.51 3.21 0.84
CA GLU A 123 13.43 3.75 2.19
C GLU A 123 14.08 2.85 3.23
N GLN A 124 14.61 3.47 4.29
CA GLN A 124 15.06 2.77 5.48
C GLN A 124 13.91 2.62 6.48
N THR A 125 13.66 1.38 6.92
CA THR A 125 12.60 1.08 7.87
C THR A 125 13.06 1.23 9.31
N THR A 126 12.21 1.84 10.17
CA THR A 126 12.50 1.99 11.62
C THR A 126 12.14 0.72 12.41
N PRO A 127 12.86 0.40 13.52
CA PRO A 127 12.60 -0.83 14.29
C PRO A 127 11.21 -0.87 14.96
N LYS A 128 10.69 0.30 15.43
CA LYS A 128 9.48 0.36 16.27
C LYS A 128 8.20 -0.03 15.53
N ALA A 129 8.04 0.33 14.27
CA ALA A 129 6.87 0.00 13.46
C ALA A 129 6.82 -1.49 13.04
N LYS A 130 7.93 -2.22 13.21
CA LYS A 130 8.04 -3.62 12.80
C LYS A 130 7.39 -4.59 13.78
N THR A 131 7.29 -4.25 15.07
CA THR A 131 6.87 -5.20 16.11
C THR A 131 5.38 -5.50 16.01
N ASP A 132 4.52 -4.48 15.94
CA ASP A 132 3.07 -4.62 15.87
C ASP A 132 2.61 -5.47 14.67
N ARG A 133 3.04 -5.09 13.47
CA ARG A 133 2.68 -5.83 12.24
C ARG A 133 3.28 -7.23 12.18
N LEU A 134 4.46 -7.43 12.76
CA LEU A 134 5.10 -8.76 12.83
C LEU A 134 4.32 -9.69 13.75
N ASP A 135 3.87 -9.20 14.91
CA ASP A 135 3.08 -9.99 15.86
C ASP A 135 1.70 -10.34 15.26
N LEU A 136 1.07 -9.40 14.53
CA LEU A 136 -0.14 -9.68 13.77
C LEU A 136 0.10 -10.75 12.69
N THR A 137 1.20 -10.65 11.93
CA THR A 137 1.57 -11.65 10.92
C THR A 137 1.83 -13.03 11.53
N ARG A 138 2.53 -13.10 12.68
CA ARG A 138 2.77 -14.35 13.40
C ARG A 138 1.48 -15.02 13.86
N ALA A 139 0.53 -14.23 14.38
CA ALA A 139 -0.73 -14.73 14.87
C ALA A 139 -1.66 -15.18 13.74
N THR A 140 -1.83 -14.35 12.72
CA THR A 140 -2.81 -14.58 11.65
C THR A 140 -2.28 -15.47 10.52
N GLN A 141 -0.97 -15.49 10.31
CA GLN A 141 -0.30 -16.13 9.17
C GLN A 141 -0.84 -15.64 7.81
N CYS A 142 -1.33 -14.40 7.77
CA CYS A 142 -1.96 -13.78 6.60
C CYS A 142 -1.24 -12.49 6.21
N ASN A 143 -1.23 -12.20 4.91
CA ASN A 143 -0.99 -10.86 4.39
C ASN A 143 -2.33 -10.13 4.32
N LEU A 144 -2.56 -9.13 5.16
CA LEU A 144 -3.82 -8.38 5.25
C LEU A 144 -3.84 -7.16 4.35
N SER A 145 -2.67 -6.52 4.16
CA SER A 145 -2.48 -5.34 3.31
C SER A 145 -1.34 -5.59 2.32
N PRO A 146 -1.51 -5.31 1.02
CA PRO A 146 -0.47 -5.53 0.02
C PRO A 146 0.69 -4.53 0.16
N VAL A 147 1.90 -4.94 -0.20
CA VAL A 147 2.98 -4.03 -0.56
C VAL A 147 2.61 -3.40 -1.91
N TRP A 148 2.98 -2.16 -2.15
CA TRP A 148 2.83 -1.53 -3.46
C TRP A 148 4.18 -1.50 -4.18
N GLY A 149 4.24 -2.18 -5.33
CA GLY A 149 5.40 -2.26 -6.21
C GLY A 149 5.16 -1.55 -7.53
N LEU A 150 6.22 -0.98 -8.09
CA LEU A 150 6.25 -0.40 -9.43
C LEU A 150 7.22 -1.20 -10.29
N SER A 151 6.71 -1.86 -11.32
CA SER A 151 7.53 -2.61 -12.27
C SER A 151 8.21 -1.68 -13.26
N LEU A 152 9.49 -1.89 -13.49
CA LEU A 152 10.25 -1.22 -14.54
C LEU A 152 10.08 -1.90 -15.92
N CYS A 153 9.22 -2.92 -16.02
CA CYS A 153 8.88 -3.56 -17.28
C CYS A 153 7.99 -2.66 -18.13
N GLY A 154 8.47 -2.21 -19.26
CA GLY A 154 7.63 -1.51 -20.23
C GLY A 154 6.59 -2.44 -20.84
N GLY A 155 5.31 -1.99 -20.88
CA GLY A 155 4.20 -2.72 -21.46
C GLY A 155 3.42 -3.63 -20.49
N LEU A 156 3.72 -3.61 -19.17
CA LEU A 156 2.92 -4.34 -18.19
C LEU A 156 1.45 -3.87 -18.21
N THR A 157 1.21 -2.56 -18.28
CA THR A 157 -0.13 -1.99 -18.40
C THR A 157 -0.91 -2.63 -19.56
N GLN A 158 -0.27 -2.79 -20.72
CA GLN A 158 -0.91 -3.39 -21.90
C GLN A 158 -1.32 -4.86 -21.64
N VAL A 159 -0.49 -5.63 -20.93
CA VAL A 159 -0.81 -7.03 -20.53
C VAL A 159 -2.01 -7.07 -19.57
N LEU A 160 -2.18 -6.02 -18.73
CA LEU A 160 -3.23 -5.93 -17.73
C LEU A 160 -4.54 -5.31 -18.26
N LEU A 161 -4.56 -4.74 -19.49
CA LEU A 161 -5.76 -4.07 -20.02
C LEU A 161 -6.98 -4.97 -20.15
N ALA A 162 -6.80 -6.20 -20.65
CA ALA A 162 -7.91 -7.13 -20.80
C ALA A 162 -8.59 -7.38 -19.45
N PRO A 163 -9.94 -7.33 -19.36
CA PRO A 163 -10.65 -7.55 -18.12
C PRO A 163 -10.51 -9.01 -17.64
N GLY A 164 -10.54 -9.19 -16.33
CA GLY A 164 -10.69 -10.48 -15.67
C GLY A 164 -12.14 -10.83 -15.38
N GLU A 165 -12.36 -11.89 -14.62
CA GLU A 165 -13.65 -12.18 -14.02
C GLU A 165 -13.99 -11.11 -12.97
N PHE A 166 -15.13 -10.44 -13.11
CA PHE A 166 -15.58 -9.41 -12.19
C PHE A 166 -15.80 -9.96 -10.79
N MET A 167 -15.16 -9.37 -9.78
CA MET A 167 -15.25 -9.77 -8.38
C MET A 167 -15.94 -8.74 -7.51
N GLY A 168 -15.93 -7.48 -7.90
CA GLY A 168 -16.59 -6.41 -7.18
C GLY A 168 -16.11 -5.03 -7.60
N GLU A 169 -16.92 -4.01 -7.25
CA GLU A 169 -16.65 -2.59 -7.49
C GLU A 169 -17.24 -1.77 -6.36
N MET A 170 -16.55 -0.72 -5.95
CA MET A 170 -17.06 0.26 -4.99
C MET A 170 -16.56 1.66 -5.36
N THR A 171 -17.22 2.67 -4.81
CA THR A 171 -16.72 4.05 -4.82
C THR A 171 -16.45 4.44 -3.37
N ASP A 172 -15.25 4.94 -3.09
CA ASP A 172 -14.88 5.41 -1.76
C ASP A 172 -15.39 6.82 -1.46
N GLU A 173 -15.10 7.35 -0.27
CA GLU A 173 -15.54 8.67 0.19
C GLU A 173 -14.91 9.82 -0.61
N ASP A 174 -13.75 9.59 -1.22
CA ASP A 174 -13.06 10.55 -2.10
C ASP A 174 -13.55 10.49 -3.55
N GLY A 175 -14.53 9.62 -3.85
CA GLY A 175 -15.09 9.43 -5.18
C GLY A 175 -14.23 8.60 -6.11
N VAL A 176 -13.23 7.90 -5.59
CA VAL A 176 -12.43 6.94 -6.36
C VAL A 176 -13.22 5.66 -6.58
N VAL A 177 -13.35 5.24 -7.82
CA VAL A 177 -13.95 3.96 -8.18
C VAL A 177 -12.89 2.87 -8.13
N HIS A 178 -13.11 1.86 -7.31
CA HIS A 178 -12.25 0.69 -7.13
C HIS A 178 -12.91 -0.55 -7.73
N ARG A 179 -12.21 -1.24 -8.61
CA ARG A 179 -12.71 -2.44 -9.27
C ARG A 179 -11.73 -3.58 -9.13
N VAL A 180 -12.23 -4.74 -8.75
CA VAL A 180 -11.47 -5.97 -8.52
C VAL A 180 -11.91 -7.04 -9.51
N GLU A 181 -10.94 -7.68 -10.17
CA GLU A 181 -11.18 -8.73 -11.17
C GLU A 181 -10.21 -9.89 -10.93
N ARG A 182 -10.65 -11.12 -11.19
CA ARG A 182 -9.84 -12.33 -11.03
C ARG A 182 -9.32 -12.83 -12.39
N VAL A 183 -8.07 -13.29 -12.43
CA VAL A 183 -7.45 -13.92 -13.62
C VAL A 183 -7.02 -15.33 -13.29
N THR A 184 -7.68 -16.32 -13.93
CA THR A 184 -7.40 -17.74 -13.77
C THR A 184 -6.90 -18.39 -15.06
N ASP A 185 -6.99 -17.70 -16.19
CA ASP A 185 -6.50 -18.18 -17.48
C ASP A 185 -4.98 -18.37 -17.45
N SER A 186 -4.51 -19.57 -17.75
CA SER A 186 -3.08 -19.92 -17.64
C SER A 186 -2.20 -19.13 -18.59
N VAL A 187 -2.67 -18.81 -19.79
CA VAL A 187 -1.90 -18.05 -20.78
C VAL A 187 -1.69 -16.61 -20.28
N ARG A 188 -2.73 -16.01 -19.69
CA ARG A 188 -2.63 -14.68 -19.09
C ARG A 188 -1.76 -14.68 -17.83
N ILE A 189 -1.88 -15.70 -16.98
CA ILE A 189 -1.03 -15.87 -15.80
C ILE A 189 0.44 -15.91 -16.21
N ASP A 190 0.79 -16.69 -17.22
CA ASP A 190 2.16 -16.80 -17.72
C ASP A 190 2.65 -15.48 -18.37
N ALA A 191 1.77 -14.77 -19.07
CA ALA A 191 2.09 -13.47 -19.64
C ALA A 191 2.40 -12.40 -18.55
N ILE A 192 1.56 -12.34 -17.50
CA ILE A 192 1.76 -11.41 -16.36
C ILE A 192 3.04 -11.78 -15.61
N ARG A 193 3.24 -13.05 -15.29
CA ARG A 193 4.45 -13.54 -14.61
C ARG A 193 5.71 -13.18 -15.42
N SER A 194 5.72 -13.43 -16.71
CA SER A 194 6.85 -13.16 -17.61
C SER A 194 7.13 -11.66 -17.72
N ALA A 195 6.10 -10.83 -17.80
CA ALA A 195 6.24 -9.39 -17.87
C ALA A 195 6.91 -8.86 -16.59
N ILE A 196 6.41 -9.23 -15.41
CA ILE A 196 6.99 -8.77 -14.12
C ILE A 196 8.39 -9.34 -13.92
N ALA A 197 8.64 -10.60 -14.31
CA ALA A 197 9.97 -11.20 -14.22
C ALA A 197 11.00 -10.57 -15.17
N SER A 198 10.60 -9.76 -16.15
CA SER A 198 11.52 -9.19 -17.13
C SER A 198 12.32 -7.98 -16.61
N ALA A 199 11.85 -7.30 -15.56
CA ALA A 199 12.48 -6.10 -15.02
C ALA A 199 12.33 -6.03 -13.47
N PRO A 200 13.15 -5.23 -12.77
CA PRO A 200 13.01 -5.02 -11.34
C PRO A 200 11.65 -4.42 -10.96
N VAL A 201 11.24 -4.68 -9.72
CA VAL A 201 10.11 -4.04 -9.05
C VAL A 201 10.64 -3.13 -7.94
N VAL A 202 10.34 -1.83 -8.03
CA VAL A 202 10.63 -0.85 -6.99
C VAL A 202 9.49 -0.85 -5.98
N ILE A 203 9.78 -0.93 -4.70
CA ILE A 203 8.74 -0.77 -3.67
C ILE A 203 8.34 0.71 -3.64
N ALA A 204 7.10 1.02 -4.00
CA ALA A 204 6.58 2.39 -3.96
C ALA A 204 6.09 2.74 -2.55
N ASP A 205 5.37 1.79 -1.91
CA ASP A 205 4.89 1.90 -0.53
C ASP A 205 4.87 0.54 0.15
N GLY A 206 4.84 0.55 1.50
CA GLY A 206 4.85 -0.68 2.28
C GLY A 206 6.24 -1.26 2.55
N HIS A 207 7.28 -0.43 2.60
CA HIS A 207 8.64 -0.84 2.97
C HIS A 207 8.69 -1.56 4.32
N HIS A 208 7.88 -1.11 5.30
CA HIS A 208 7.73 -1.80 6.59
C HIS A 208 7.09 -3.17 6.43
N ARG A 209 6.02 -3.30 5.61
CA ARG A 209 5.34 -4.58 5.32
C ARG A 209 6.30 -5.57 4.67
N TYR A 210 7.08 -5.12 3.69
CA TYR A 210 8.09 -5.97 3.05
C TYR A 210 9.22 -6.38 4.00
N ALA A 211 9.70 -5.46 4.86
CA ALA A 211 10.73 -5.77 5.85
C ALA A 211 10.24 -6.75 6.92
N ILE A 212 8.96 -6.69 7.30
CA ILE A 212 8.30 -7.64 8.20
C ILE A 212 8.20 -9.02 7.54
N SER A 213 7.77 -9.08 6.28
CA SER A 213 7.72 -10.33 5.51
C SER A 213 9.10 -11.01 5.46
N ARG A 214 10.19 -10.23 5.33
CA ARG A 214 11.54 -10.76 5.40
C ARG A 214 11.89 -11.34 6.78
N THR A 215 11.55 -10.63 7.86
CA THR A 215 11.77 -11.12 9.22
C THR A 215 10.97 -12.41 9.47
N TYR A 216 9.69 -12.43 9.07
CA TYR A 216 8.84 -13.63 9.21
C TYR A 216 9.35 -14.81 8.37
N ARG A 217 9.80 -14.58 7.13
CA ARG A 217 10.46 -15.59 6.30
C ARG A 217 11.65 -16.23 7.02
N ASP A 218 12.51 -15.39 7.60
CA ASP A 218 13.73 -15.84 8.26
C ASP A 218 13.41 -16.64 9.53
N GLU A 219 12.39 -16.24 10.30
CA GLU A 219 11.87 -17.00 11.45
C GLU A 219 11.34 -18.37 11.01
N MET A 220 10.53 -18.43 9.95
CA MET A 220 9.98 -19.70 9.44
C MET A 220 11.08 -20.64 8.92
N ARG A 221 12.11 -20.09 8.28
CA ARG A 221 13.29 -20.87 7.84
C ARG A 221 14.09 -21.40 9.02
N ALA A 222 14.38 -20.55 10.01
CA ALA A 222 15.13 -20.94 11.20
C ALA A 222 14.43 -22.02 12.03
N ALA A 223 13.09 -21.97 12.07
CA ALA A 223 12.24 -22.95 12.74
C ALA A 223 12.02 -24.24 11.93
N ASN A 224 12.54 -24.35 10.70
CA ASN A 224 12.19 -25.39 9.74
C ASN A 224 10.67 -25.60 9.61
N SER A 225 9.92 -24.50 9.63
CA SER A 225 8.47 -24.50 9.57
C SER A 225 7.97 -25.01 8.20
N PRO A 226 6.86 -25.76 8.14
CA PRO A 226 6.21 -26.09 6.89
C PRO A 226 5.73 -24.85 6.11
N LEU A 227 5.63 -23.70 6.78
CA LEU A 227 5.30 -22.41 6.16
C LEU A 227 6.49 -21.70 5.50
N ALA A 228 7.72 -22.21 5.67
CA ALA A 228 8.93 -21.56 5.14
C ALA A 228 8.88 -21.28 3.62
N PRO A 229 8.33 -22.15 2.76
CA PRO A 229 8.19 -21.87 1.33
C PRO A 229 7.23 -20.70 1.05
N THR A 230 6.06 -20.68 1.69
CA THR A 230 5.04 -19.64 1.48
C THR A 230 5.42 -18.33 2.15
N ALA A 231 6.10 -18.36 3.30
CA ALA A 231 6.67 -17.17 3.96
C ALA A 231 7.78 -16.49 3.14
N GLY A 232 8.32 -17.16 2.13
CA GLY A 232 9.23 -16.57 1.14
C GLY A 232 8.56 -15.65 0.10
N LEU A 233 7.25 -15.48 0.18
CA LEU A 233 6.43 -14.66 -0.71
C LEU A 233 5.59 -13.67 0.11
N THR A 234 5.29 -12.50 -0.46
CA THR A 234 4.43 -11.49 0.17
C THR A 234 3.41 -10.93 -0.81
N MET A 235 2.20 -10.67 -0.34
CA MET A 235 1.16 -10.07 -1.17
C MET A 235 1.57 -8.68 -1.62
N THR A 236 1.61 -8.47 -2.93
CA THR A 236 2.06 -7.21 -3.53
C THR A 236 1.13 -6.81 -4.67
N TYR A 237 0.71 -5.56 -4.66
CA TYR A 237 0.12 -4.89 -5.81
C TYR A 237 1.23 -4.33 -6.67
N VAL A 238 1.29 -4.70 -7.94
CA VAL A 238 2.31 -4.27 -8.91
C VAL A 238 1.64 -3.53 -10.05
N ALA A 239 2.04 -2.27 -10.27
CA ALA A 239 1.68 -1.46 -11.43
C ALA A 239 2.94 -1.15 -12.26
N GLU A 240 2.77 -0.72 -13.51
CA GLU A 240 3.87 -0.23 -14.33
C GLU A 240 4.33 1.16 -13.87
N LEU A 241 5.65 1.40 -13.86
CA LEU A 241 6.21 2.72 -13.58
C LEU A 241 6.15 3.60 -14.85
N VAL A 242 4.96 4.14 -15.12
CA VAL A 242 4.72 5.11 -16.20
C VAL A 242 3.79 6.22 -15.69
N GLU A 243 3.91 7.41 -16.29
CA GLU A 243 3.18 8.60 -15.84
C GLU A 243 1.66 8.41 -15.81
N GLU A 244 1.12 7.69 -16.78
CA GLU A 244 -0.32 7.43 -16.91
C GLU A 244 -0.89 6.59 -15.77
N GLN A 245 -0.06 5.77 -15.13
CA GLN A 245 -0.44 4.91 -14.00
C GLN A 245 -0.18 5.53 -12.63
N LEU A 246 0.35 6.75 -12.59
CA LEU A 246 0.74 7.42 -11.36
C LEU A 246 -0.01 8.74 -11.18
N SER A 247 -0.34 9.03 -9.93
CA SER A 247 -0.69 10.38 -9.48
C SER A 247 0.24 10.72 -8.32
N ILE A 248 1.09 11.73 -8.51
CA ILE A 248 2.07 12.13 -7.52
C ILE A 248 1.59 13.44 -6.90
N ALA A 249 1.38 13.42 -5.59
CA ALA A 249 1.06 14.61 -4.81
C ALA A 249 2.20 14.95 -3.85
N ALA A 250 2.39 16.24 -3.59
CA ALA A 250 3.36 16.69 -2.61
C ALA A 250 2.91 16.27 -1.19
N ILE A 251 3.85 15.79 -0.38
CA ILE A 251 3.62 15.50 1.04
C ILE A 251 4.07 16.70 1.85
N HIS A 252 3.12 17.39 2.47
CA HIS A 252 3.41 18.51 3.36
C HIS A 252 3.72 17.99 4.77
N ARG A 253 4.57 18.73 5.48
CA ARG A 253 4.90 18.46 6.89
C ARG A 253 4.28 19.56 7.73
N LEU A 254 3.34 19.18 8.61
CA LEU A 254 2.86 20.09 9.65
C LEU A 254 3.76 19.96 10.87
N VAL A 255 4.38 21.08 11.26
CA VAL A 255 5.29 21.12 12.41
C VAL A 255 4.59 21.86 13.55
N ALA A 256 4.35 21.15 14.65
CA ALA A 256 3.80 21.69 15.89
C ALA A 256 4.93 21.93 16.92
N ALA A 257 4.67 22.80 17.89
CA ALA A 257 5.57 23.09 19.01
C ALA A 257 6.92 23.77 18.65
N VAL A 258 7.05 24.28 17.41
CA VAL A 258 8.20 25.09 16.98
C VAL A 258 7.64 26.38 16.41
N SER A 259 8.20 27.53 16.83
CA SER A 259 7.80 28.82 16.27
C SER A 259 8.26 28.96 14.81
N PRO A 260 7.55 29.75 13.98
CA PRO A 260 7.99 30.00 12.60
C PRO A 260 9.42 30.52 12.48
N SER A 261 9.87 31.39 13.40
CA SER A 261 11.24 31.89 13.42
C SER A 261 12.28 30.82 13.76
N GLN A 262 11.99 29.98 14.75
CA GLN A 262 12.86 28.85 15.08
C GLN A 262 12.95 27.85 13.90
N MET A 263 11.85 27.59 13.18
CA MET A 263 11.88 26.74 12.00
C MET A 263 12.70 27.36 10.87
N GLU A 264 12.61 28.68 10.68
CA GLU A 264 13.42 29.40 9.70
C GLU A 264 14.91 29.33 10.04
N ASP A 265 15.27 29.49 11.32
CA ASP A 265 16.65 29.35 11.78
C ASP A 265 17.20 27.93 11.51
N ILE A 266 16.41 26.90 11.86
CA ILE A 266 16.76 25.49 11.59
C ILE A 266 16.94 25.22 10.09
N LEU A 267 16.01 25.69 9.27
CA LEU A 267 16.12 25.49 7.81
C LEU A 267 17.33 26.21 7.23
N SER A 268 17.67 27.39 7.77
CA SER A 268 18.82 28.17 7.32
C SER A 268 20.19 27.55 7.66
N GLU A 269 20.24 26.56 8.57
CA GLU A 269 21.44 25.76 8.81
C GLU A 269 21.77 24.79 7.66
N PHE A 270 20.75 24.36 6.90
CA PHE A 270 20.88 23.33 5.86
C PHE A 270 20.59 23.85 4.46
N TYR A 271 19.86 24.95 4.33
CA TYR A 271 19.36 25.49 3.07
C TYR A 271 19.62 26.98 2.95
N THR A 272 19.72 27.43 1.72
CA THR A 272 19.87 28.85 1.39
C THR A 272 18.50 29.50 1.20
N ARG A 273 18.20 30.59 1.92
CA ARG A 273 16.98 31.38 1.73
C ARG A 273 17.03 32.08 0.37
N VAL A 274 15.96 31.96 -0.41
CA VAL A 274 15.86 32.52 -1.76
C VAL A 274 14.96 33.76 -1.77
N SER A 275 13.71 33.61 -1.33
CA SER A 275 12.72 34.67 -1.42
C SER A 275 11.58 34.52 -0.42
N ASP A 276 10.95 35.64 -0.10
CA ASP A 276 9.70 35.71 0.67
C ASP A 276 8.54 36.06 -0.23
N SER A 277 7.37 35.52 0.07
CA SER A 277 6.15 35.73 -0.68
C SER A 277 4.92 35.49 0.21
N THR A 278 3.75 35.48 -0.40
CA THR A 278 2.51 35.03 0.23
C THR A 278 2.04 33.77 -0.50
N LEU A 279 1.45 32.84 0.24
CA LEU A 279 0.91 31.60 -0.31
C LEU A 279 -0.11 31.92 -1.44
N SER A 280 0.12 31.35 -2.60
CA SER A 280 -0.70 31.55 -3.80
C SER A 280 -0.67 30.31 -4.69
N GLU A 281 -1.53 30.24 -5.69
CA GLU A 281 -1.52 29.18 -6.69
C GLU A 281 -0.16 29.06 -7.42
N ASN A 282 0.59 30.15 -7.50
CA ASN A 282 1.90 30.16 -8.12
C ASN A 282 3.03 29.63 -7.24
N THR A 283 2.78 29.39 -5.95
CA THR A 283 3.83 28.94 -5.00
C THR A 283 4.45 27.62 -5.42
N LEU A 284 3.65 26.63 -5.88
CA LEU A 284 4.14 25.35 -6.37
C LEU A 284 4.99 25.49 -7.64
N THR A 285 4.61 26.41 -8.52
CA THR A 285 5.38 26.71 -9.73
C THR A 285 6.77 27.26 -9.37
N LEU A 286 6.82 28.18 -8.42
CA LEU A 286 8.08 28.74 -7.92
C LEU A 286 8.94 27.67 -7.23
N MET A 287 8.35 26.82 -6.38
CA MET A 287 9.08 25.70 -5.76
C MET A 287 9.72 24.79 -6.81
N ASN A 288 8.98 24.48 -7.88
CA ASN A 288 9.49 23.61 -8.94
C ASN A 288 10.60 24.30 -9.76
N SER A 289 10.43 25.58 -10.11
CA SER A 289 11.42 26.31 -10.90
C SER A 289 12.74 26.52 -10.16
N GLU A 290 12.64 26.83 -8.87
CA GLU A 290 13.80 27.08 -7.99
C GLU A 290 14.35 25.81 -7.34
N LYS A 291 13.67 24.65 -7.52
CA LYS A 291 13.96 23.38 -6.82
C LYS A 291 13.99 23.59 -5.30
N ALA A 292 13.02 24.34 -4.80
CA ALA A 292 12.96 24.83 -3.44
C ALA A 292 11.96 24.07 -2.57
N ILE A 293 12.22 24.03 -1.26
CA ILE A 293 11.22 23.77 -0.25
C ILE A 293 10.58 25.08 0.19
N CYS A 294 9.33 25.04 0.65
CA CYS A 294 8.60 26.23 1.09
C CYS A 294 8.20 26.11 2.56
N LEU A 295 8.63 27.06 3.39
CA LEU A 295 8.09 27.26 4.72
C LEU A 295 6.82 28.13 4.60
N VAL A 296 5.67 27.57 4.99
CA VAL A 296 4.41 28.29 5.07
C VAL A 296 4.09 28.59 6.52
N ARG A 297 3.80 29.85 6.85
CA ARG A 297 3.45 30.30 8.21
C ARG A 297 1.93 30.41 8.38
N PRO A 298 1.44 30.44 9.63
CA PRO A 298 -0.01 30.53 9.91
C PRO A 298 -0.69 31.78 9.33
N ASP A 299 0.05 32.86 9.09
CA ASP A 299 -0.44 34.11 8.49
C ASP A 299 -0.48 34.07 6.94
N GLY A 300 -0.09 32.93 6.34
CA GLY A 300 -0.01 32.76 4.90
C GLY A 300 1.27 33.31 4.27
N SER A 301 2.20 33.88 5.06
CA SER A 301 3.50 34.26 4.53
C SER A 301 4.35 33.04 4.24
N THR A 302 5.19 33.09 3.21
CA THR A 302 6.03 31.99 2.76
C THR A 302 7.48 32.40 2.60
N THR A 303 8.39 31.47 2.81
CA THR A 303 9.82 31.60 2.48
C THR A 303 10.26 30.39 1.70
N LEU A 304 10.93 30.60 0.57
CA LEU A 304 11.55 29.55 -0.23
C LEU A 304 13.00 29.33 0.18
N PHE A 305 13.40 28.07 0.24
CA PHE A 305 14.74 27.63 0.55
C PHE A 305 15.23 26.62 -0.49
N THR A 306 16.48 26.75 -0.95
CA THR A 306 17.16 25.83 -1.87
C THR A 306 18.39 25.19 -1.21
N GLU A 307 18.95 24.14 -1.80
CA GLU A 307 20.23 23.58 -1.38
C GLU A 307 21.39 24.59 -1.56
#